data_e2a84f8addb73709e6ebf75f911b07d7
#
_entry.id   e2a84f8addb73709e6ebf75f911b07d7
#
_cell.length_a   1.000
_cell.length_b   1.000
_cell.length_c   1.000
_cell.angle_alpha   90.00
_cell.angle_beta   90.00
_cell.angle_gamma   90.00
#
_symmetry.space_group_name_H-M   'P 1'
#
loop_
_entity.id
_entity.type
_entity.pdbx_description
1 polymer ?
#
loop_
_entity_poly.entity_id
_entity_poly.type
_entity_poly.pdbx_seq_one_letter_code
_entity_poly.pdbx_strand_id
1 'polypeptide(L)'
;GAQVERSVIGPWATIDSQARVLDSIVFERATIGAGAVVNRAILDKDVVLAPGASVGLDREADEARGFTVTDSGITVVGKGVRVEA
;
A
#
# COMPACT_ATOMS: atom_id res chain seq x y z
N GLY A 1 16.56 -5.85 3.04
CA GLY A 1 15.26 -6.08 3.57
C GLY A 1 14.28 -4.98 3.30
N ALA A 2 13.10 -5.17 3.80
CA ALA A 2 12.03 -4.19 3.70
C ALA A 2 12.22 -3.08 4.72
N GLN A 3 11.63 -1.90 4.45
CA GLN A 3 11.65 -0.77 5.35
C GLN A 3 10.21 -0.44 5.76
N VAL A 4 9.96 -0.44 7.07
CA VAL A 4 8.63 -0.12 7.61
C VAL A 4 8.80 0.96 8.66
N GLU A 5 8.16 2.12 8.46
CA GLU A 5 8.29 3.25 9.38
C GLU A 5 6.92 3.84 9.69
N ARG A 6 6.68 4.13 10.97
CA ARG A 6 5.47 4.79 11.45
C ARG A 6 4.19 4.18 10.88
N SER A 7 4.15 2.84 10.86
CA SER A 7 3.07 2.12 10.20
C SER A 7 2.53 1.01 11.09
N VAL A 8 1.29 0.63 10.84
CA VAL A 8 0.65 -0.50 11.51
C VAL A 8 0.49 -1.62 10.48
N ILE A 9 1.02 -2.80 10.80
CA ILE A 9 0.98 -3.94 9.89
C ILE A 9 0.14 -5.03 10.54
N GLY A 10 -0.94 -5.44 9.87
CA GLY A 10 -1.83 -6.47 10.36
C GLY A 10 -1.25 -7.86 10.28
N PRO A 11 -1.91 -8.84 10.92
CA PRO A 11 -1.41 -10.22 10.96
C PRO A 11 -1.43 -10.84 9.54
N TRP A 12 -0.48 -11.72 9.31
CA TRP A 12 -0.29 -12.44 8.04
C TRP A 12 -0.07 -11.55 6.83
N ALA A 13 0.20 -10.27 7.03
CA ALA A 13 0.65 -9.41 5.94
C ALA A 13 2.09 -9.79 5.58
N THR A 14 2.39 -9.76 4.29
CA THR A 14 3.73 -10.09 3.78
C THR A 14 4.33 -8.84 3.16
N ILE A 15 5.54 -8.48 3.60
CA ILE A 15 6.27 -7.34 3.04
C ILE A 15 7.57 -7.89 2.47
N ASP A 16 7.69 -7.88 1.16
CA ASP A 16 8.80 -8.50 0.46
C ASP A 16 10.04 -7.61 0.43
N SER A 17 11.13 -8.14 -0.13
CA SER A 17 12.43 -7.48 -0.13
C SER A 17 12.37 -6.09 -0.76
N GLN A 18 13.02 -5.12 -0.12
CA GLN A 18 13.17 -3.75 -0.61
C GLN A 18 11.86 -2.99 -0.78
N ALA A 19 10.76 -3.54 -0.30
CA ALA A 19 9.52 -2.80 -0.21
C ALA A 19 9.64 -1.72 0.88
N ARG A 20 8.87 -0.64 0.74
CA ARG A 20 8.88 0.45 1.70
C ARG A 20 7.45 0.77 2.10
N VAL A 21 7.20 0.78 3.40
CA VAL A 21 5.88 1.11 3.95
C VAL A 21 6.07 2.24 4.95
N LEU A 22 5.51 3.40 4.63
CA LEU A 22 5.73 4.64 5.39
C LEU A 22 4.39 5.27 5.76
N ASP A 23 4.23 5.62 7.05
CA ASP A 23 3.06 6.35 7.54
C ASP A 23 1.74 5.73 7.08
N SER A 24 1.63 4.40 7.13
CA SER A 24 0.53 3.66 6.53
C SER A 24 -0.08 2.65 7.48
N ILE A 25 -1.29 2.20 7.14
CA ILE A 25 -1.95 1.10 7.84
C ILE A 25 -2.20 0.00 6.82
N VAL A 26 -1.68 -1.18 7.10
CA VAL A 26 -1.82 -2.36 6.23
C VAL A 26 -2.60 -3.41 7.00
N PHE A 27 -3.77 -3.77 6.49
CA PHE A 27 -4.62 -4.74 7.15
C PHE A 27 -4.15 -6.16 6.88
N GLU A 28 -4.86 -7.12 7.46
CA GLU A 28 -4.43 -8.52 7.45
C GLU A 28 -4.38 -9.12 6.05
N ARG A 29 -3.45 -10.03 5.85
CA ARG A 29 -3.26 -10.82 4.62
C ARG A 29 -2.95 -9.97 3.39
N ALA A 30 -2.54 -8.72 3.57
CA ALA A 30 -2.07 -7.92 2.45
C ALA A 30 -0.68 -8.40 2.03
N THR A 31 -0.37 -8.26 0.74
CA THR A 31 0.93 -8.64 0.19
C THR A 31 1.56 -7.42 -0.46
N ILE A 32 2.73 -7.03 0.00
CA ILE A 32 3.48 -5.90 -0.56
C ILE A 32 4.66 -6.51 -1.33
N GLY A 33 4.61 -6.44 -2.64
CA GLY A 33 5.62 -7.05 -3.50
C GLY A 33 6.99 -6.38 -3.42
N ALA A 34 8.00 -7.07 -3.93
CA ALA A 34 9.38 -6.59 -3.86
C ALA A 34 9.51 -5.21 -4.51
N GLY A 35 10.18 -4.29 -3.82
CA GLY A 35 10.41 -2.93 -4.31
C GLY A 35 9.17 -2.05 -4.37
N ALA A 36 8.02 -2.52 -3.91
CA ALA A 36 6.80 -1.72 -3.90
C ALA A 36 6.88 -0.63 -2.81
N VAL A 37 6.15 0.46 -3.00
CA VAL A 37 6.15 1.57 -2.05
C VAL A 37 4.72 1.90 -1.64
N VAL A 38 4.50 1.94 -0.33
CA VAL A 38 3.23 2.34 0.27
C VAL A 38 3.51 3.56 1.13
N ASN A 39 2.89 4.69 0.79
CA ASN A 39 3.13 5.94 1.50
C ASN A 39 1.83 6.63 1.82
N ARG A 40 1.59 6.90 3.12
CA ARG A 40 0.38 7.56 3.59
C ARG A 40 -0.87 6.91 2.99
N ALA A 41 -0.97 5.60 3.17
CA ALA A 41 -2.07 4.84 2.59
C ALA A 41 -2.67 3.89 3.60
N ILE A 42 -3.92 3.51 3.34
CA ILE A 42 -4.60 2.46 4.09
C ILE A 42 -4.92 1.35 3.08
N LEU A 43 -4.31 0.20 3.28
CA LEU A 43 -4.56 -0.98 2.45
C LEU A 43 -5.47 -1.92 3.21
N ASP A 44 -6.65 -2.17 2.68
CA ASP A 44 -7.61 -3.06 3.33
C ASP A 44 -7.17 -4.52 3.20
N LYS A 45 -7.95 -5.42 3.77
CA LYS A 45 -7.62 -6.84 3.81
C LYS A 45 -7.41 -7.41 2.42
N ASP A 46 -6.46 -8.33 2.30
CA ASP A 46 -6.20 -9.09 1.07
C ASP A 46 -5.79 -8.21 -0.12
N VAL A 47 -5.34 -6.99 0.12
CA VAL A 47 -4.80 -6.14 -0.95
C VAL A 47 -3.45 -6.69 -1.38
N VAL A 48 -3.20 -6.70 -2.69
CA VAL A 48 -1.93 -7.17 -3.24
C VAL A 48 -1.30 -6.04 -4.04
N LEU A 49 -0.10 -5.63 -3.65
CA LEU A 49 0.73 -4.76 -4.48
C LEU A 49 1.73 -5.61 -5.24
N ALA A 50 1.68 -5.52 -6.58
CA ALA A 50 2.65 -6.21 -7.43
C ALA A 50 4.06 -5.66 -7.19
N PRO A 51 5.11 -6.42 -7.50
CA PRO A 51 6.46 -5.90 -7.37
C PRO A 51 6.63 -4.59 -8.13
N GLY A 52 7.24 -3.62 -7.49
CA GLY A 52 7.45 -2.29 -8.07
C GLY A 52 6.24 -1.37 -8.08
N ALA A 53 5.08 -1.83 -7.63
CA ALA A 53 3.88 -0.99 -7.57
C ALA A 53 4.03 0.09 -6.49
N SER A 54 3.30 1.18 -6.64
CA SER A 54 3.32 2.24 -5.63
C SER A 54 1.92 2.76 -5.35
N VAL A 55 1.71 3.16 -4.10
CA VAL A 55 0.47 3.79 -3.63
C VAL A 55 0.85 4.97 -2.75
N GLY A 56 0.18 6.09 -2.96
CA GLY A 56 0.38 7.27 -2.12
C GLY A 56 1.52 8.18 -2.55
N LEU A 57 2.12 7.94 -3.70
CA LEU A 57 3.17 8.80 -4.23
C LEU A 57 2.64 9.85 -5.19
N ASP A 58 1.55 9.57 -5.89
CA ASP A 58 0.98 10.46 -6.89
C ASP A 58 -0.54 10.42 -6.78
N ARG A 59 -1.11 11.50 -6.26
CA ARG A 59 -2.55 11.59 -6.01
C ARG A 59 -3.36 11.40 -7.30
N GLU A 60 -2.93 12.04 -8.39
CA GLU A 60 -3.67 11.95 -9.64
C GLU A 60 -3.65 10.52 -10.19
N ALA A 61 -2.52 9.84 -10.11
CA ALA A 61 -2.41 8.46 -10.55
C ALA A 61 -3.28 7.54 -9.69
N ASP A 62 -3.29 7.75 -8.38
CA ASP A 62 -4.12 6.96 -7.47
C ASP A 62 -5.59 7.15 -7.77
N GLU A 63 -6.03 8.38 -7.98
CA GLU A 63 -7.41 8.66 -8.31
C GLU A 63 -7.80 8.09 -9.68
N ALA A 64 -6.89 8.16 -10.64
CA ALA A 64 -7.12 7.60 -11.98
C ALA A 64 -7.31 6.08 -11.95
N ARG A 65 -6.69 5.40 -10.98
CA ARG A 65 -6.84 3.96 -10.79
C ARG A 65 -8.09 3.60 -9.97
N GLY A 66 -8.89 4.60 -9.60
CA GLY A 66 -10.12 4.38 -8.86
C GLY A 66 -9.96 4.32 -7.35
N PHE A 67 -8.81 4.66 -6.81
CA PHE A 67 -8.62 4.68 -5.36
C PHE A 67 -9.17 6.00 -4.79
N THR A 68 -9.61 5.94 -3.53
CA THR A 68 -10.07 7.13 -2.84
C THR A 68 -8.87 7.81 -2.20
N VAL A 69 -8.72 9.12 -2.44
CA VAL A 69 -7.70 9.91 -1.75
C VAL A 69 -8.41 10.95 -0.90
N THR A 70 -8.16 10.94 0.40
CA THR A 70 -8.81 11.86 1.33
C THR A 70 -8.26 13.28 1.16
N ASP A 71 -8.95 14.25 1.75
CA ASP A 71 -8.51 15.65 1.70
C ASP A 71 -7.11 15.83 2.30
N SER A 72 -6.76 15.03 3.30
CA SER A 72 -5.44 15.08 3.91
C SER A 72 -4.37 14.31 3.13
N GLY A 73 -4.72 13.72 2.00
CA GLY A 73 -3.75 13.06 1.14
C GLY A 73 -3.50 11.59 1.47
N ILE A 74 -4.44 10.93 2.13
CA ILE A 74 -4.32 9.50 2.45
C ILE A 74 -5.06 8.71 1.38
N THR A 75 -4.34 7.79 0.73
CA THR A 75 -4.92 6.92 -0.30
C THR A 75 -5.51 5.67 0.36
N VAL A 76 -6.75 5.35 0.03
CA VAL A 76 -7.43 4.16 0.56
C VAL A 76 -7.63 3.16 -0.57
N VAL A 77 -7.13 1.93 -0.37
CA VAL A 77 -7.26 0.84 -1.33
C VAL A 77 -8.20 -0.20 -0.74
N GLY A 78 -9.27 -0.51 -1.43
CA GLY A 78 -10.32 -1.40 -0.93
C GLY A 78 -9.90 -2.85 -0.86
N LYS A 79 -10.68 -3.62 -0.12
CA LYS A 79 -10.42 -5.03 0.13
C LYS A 79 -10.26 -5.83 -1.17
N GLY A 80 -9.24 -6.66 -1.22
CA GLY A 80 -9.01 -7.59 -2.31
C GLY A 80 -8.50 -6.96 -3.61
N VAL A 81 -8.24 -5.66 -3.62
CA VAL A 81 -7.76 -4.97 -4.82
C VAL A 81 -6.31 -5.34 -5.10
N ARG A 82 -6.00 -5.57 -6.37
CA ARG A 82 -4.63 -5.77 -6.81
C ARG A 82 -4.12 -4.50 -7.48
N VAL A 83 -3.00 -3.99 -6.98
CA VAL A 83 -2.36 -2.78 -7.52
C VAL A 83 -1.19 -3.20 -8.40
N GLU A 84 -1.28 -2.88 -9.68
CA GLU A 84 -0.21 -3.21 -10.64
C GLU A 84 0.87 -2.13 -10.65
N ALA A 85 2.05 -2.52 -11.11
CA ALA A 85 3.16 -1.59 -11.23
C ALA A 85 2.92 -0.56 -12.34
#